data_2e9efc1e692108bb9c80ab9e58ec82f0
#
_entry.id   2e9efc1e692108bb9c80ab9e58ec82f0
#
_cell.length_a   1.000
_cell.length_b   1.000
_cell.length_c   1.000
_cell.angle_alpha   90.00
_cell.angle_beta   90.00
_cell.angle_gamma   90.00
#
_symmetry.space_group_name_H-M   'P 1'
#
loop_
_entity.id
_entity.type
_entity.pdbx_description
1 polymer ?
#
loop_
_entity_poly.entity_id
_entity_poly.type
_entity_poly.pdbx_seq_one_letter_code
_entity_poly.pdbx_strand_id
1 'polypeptide(L)'
;DELHVVIVGAGMSGICTAAKLKRAGIRFTILEKNDAVGGTWYENTYPDCGVDTPNHFYSFSFMRNPNWSGYYSKRDELYEYFEKCTDQLDIRDNIKLRAEVKGMTFNAKRQNWTVDFSLEAGKKETIEANIVVSAVGQLNRPVVPKFDGQEIYNGESFHSARWRHDVDIKN
;
A
#
# COMPACT_ATOMS: atom_id res chain seq x y z
N ASP A 1 -30.35 -0.38 0.24
CA ASP A 1 -29.09 -0.73 0.93
C ASP A 1 -28.02 0.29 0.56
N GLU A 2 -27.27 0.77 1.52
CA GLU A 2 -26.22 1.76 1.30
C GLU A 2 -25.03 1.13 0.54
N LEU A 3 -24.56 1.80 -0.52
CA LEU A 3 -23.43 1.34 -1.32
C LEU A 3 -22.16 1.28 -0.47
N HIS A 4 -21.52 0.12 -0.40
CA HIS A 4 -20.25 -0.09 0.31
C HIS A 4 -19.16 -0.54 -0.66
N VAL A 5 -18.03 0.17 -0.63
CA VAL A 5 -16.83 -0.14 -1.43
C VAL A 5 -15.71 -0.65 -0.51
N VAL A 6 -15.13 -1.79 -0.86
CA VAL A 6 -13.88 -2.26 -0.23
C VAL A 6 -12.71 -1.96 -1.15
N ILE A 7 -11.68 -1.32 -0.60
CA ILE A 7 -10.43 -1.01 -1.29
C ILE A 7 -9.32 -1.90 -0.71
N VAL A 8 -8.60 -2.61 -1.56
CA VAL A 8 -7.50 -3.48 -1.15
C VAL A 8 -6.18 -2.75 -1.36
N GLY A 9 -5.55 -2.34 -0.26
CA GLY A 9 -4.29 -1.61 -0.22
C GLY A 9 -4.44 -0.12 0.08
N ALA A 10 -3.60 0.40 1.00
CA ALA A 10 -3.53 1.80 1.42
C ALA A 10 -2.29 2.54 0.86
N GLY A 11 -1.84 2.16 -0.33
CA GLY A 11 -0.85 2.94 -1.09
C GLY A 11 -1.48 4.14 -1.81
N MET A 12 -0.73 4.78 -2.69
CA MET A 12 -1.16 5.94 -3.47
C MET A 12 -2.56 5.76 -4.09
N SER A 13 -2.79 4.63 -4.78
CA SER A 13 -4.05 4.38 -5.48
C SER A 13 -5.22 4.19 -4.52
N GLY A 14 -4.99 3.52 -3.38
CA GLY A 14 -6.00 3.31 -2.34
C GLY A 14 -6.43 4.62 -1.69
N ILE A 15 -5.47 5.45 -1.30
CA ILE A 15 -5.71 6.79 -0.72
C ILE A 15 -6.46 7.69 -1.73
N CYS A 16 -6.03 7.67 -3.00
CA CYS A 16 -6.70 8.43 -4.07
C CYS A 16 -8.16 8.00 -4.24
N THR A 17 -8.41 6.69 -4.28
CA THR A 17 -9.76 6.13 -4.40
C THR A 17 -10.62 6.54 -3.20
N ALA A 18 -10.10 6.40 -1.98
CA ALA A 18 -10.78 6.79 -0.76
C ALA A 18 -11.17 8.27 -0.75
N ALA A 19 -10.25 9.17 -1.18
CA ALA A 19 -10.53 10.60 -1.31
C ALA A 19 -11.72 10.89 -2.24
N LYS A 20 -11.81 10.16 -3.36
CA LYS A 20 -12.92 10.32 -4.31
C LYS A 20 -14.23 9.78 -3.76
N LEU A 21 -14.21 8.62 -3.11
CA LEU A 21 -15.39 8.02 -2.48
C LEU A 21 -15.91 8.91 -1.33
N LYS A 22 -15.02 9.39 -0.46
CA LYS A 22 -15.38 10.31 0.62
C LYS A 22 -16.05 11.57 0.08
N ARG A 23 -15.48 12.18 -0.96
CA ARG A 23 -16.07 13.36 -1.61
C ARG A 23 -17.44 13.09 -2.22
N ALA A 24 -17.67 11.86 -2.69
CA ALA A 24 -18.96 11.42 -3.24
C ALA A 24 -19.97 10.97 -2.18
N GLY A 25 -19.60 10.98 -0.89
CA GLY A 25 -20.44 10.48 0.19
C GLY A 25 -20.68 8.97 0.16
N ILE A 26 -19.80 8.22 -0.49
CA ILE A 26 -19.91 6.76 -0.62
C ILE A 26 -19.13 6.10 0.52
N ARG A 27 -19.80 5.19 1.25
CA ARG A 27 -19.17 4.40 2.31
C ARG A 27 -18.09 3.49 1.76
N PHE A 28 -16.94 3.44 2.43
CA PHE A 28 -15.82 2.57 2.05
C PHE A 28 -15.05 2.05 3.25
N THR A 29 -14.32 0.96 3.01
CA THR A 29 -13.32 0.39 3.93
C THR A 29 -12.07 0.07 3.15
N ILE A 30 -10.90 0.46 3.66
CA ILE A 30 -9.60 0.08 3.11
C ILE A 30 -9.05 -1.09 3.95
N LEU A 31 -8.60 -2.15 3.29
CA LEU A 31 -7.89 -3.26 3.91
C LEU A 31 -6.41 -3.17 3.52
N GLU A 32 -5.55 -2.90 4.50
CA GLU A 32 -4.10 -2.79 4.32
C GLU A 32 -3.39 -3.89 5.11
N LYS A 33 -2.54 -4.65 4.43
CA LYS A 33 -1.79 -5.76 5.05
C LYS A 33 -0.72 -5.31 6.05
N ASN A 34 -0.15 -4.12 5.82
CA ASN A 34 0.87 -3.53 6.67
C ASN A 34 0.26 -2.84 7.89
N ASP A 35 1.10 -2.43 8.82
CA ASP A 35 0.71 -1.68 10.00
C ASP A 35 0.70 -0.15 9.78
N ALA A 36 0.99 0.29 8.55
CA ALA A 36 0.91 1.68 8.13
C ALA A 36 0.46 1.81 6.67
N VAL A 37 0.02 3.01 6.29
CA VAL A 37 -0.27 3.38 4.90
C VAL A 37 1.02 3.66 4.13
N GLY A 38 0.93 3.97 2.83
CA GLY A 38 2.07 4.41 2.02
C GLY A 38 2.53 3.41 0.96
N GLY A 39 2.15 2.13 1.08
CA GLY A 39 2.43 1.10 0.09
C GLY A 39 3.92 0.98 -0.24
N THR A 40 4.33 1.25 -1.49
CA THR A 40 5.73 1.21 -1.94
C THR A 40 6.68 2.01 -1.03
N TRP A 41 6.24 3.18 -0.56
CA TRP A 41 7.07 4.08 0.26
C TRP A 41 7.12 3.70 1.73
N TYR A 42 6.21 2.87 2.18
CA TYR A 42 6.30 2.18 3.46
C TYR A 42 7.22 0.96 3.36
N GLU A 43 7.03 0.09 2.36
CA GLU A 43 7.69 -1.22 2.27
C GLU A 43 9.16 -1.16 1.85
N ASN A 44 9.57 -0.18 1.03
CA ASN A 44 10.93 -0.12 0.49
C ASN A 44 11.80 0.84 1.29
N THR A 45 12.78 0.29 2.00
CA THR A 45 13.65 1.03 2.92
C THR A 45 15.14 0.91 2.58
N TYR A 46 15.47 0.43 1.37
CA TYR A 46 16.87 0.35 0.94
C TYR A 46 17.49 1.75 0.82
N PRO A 47 18.83 1.87 0.99
CA PRO A 47 19.51 3.16 0.91
C PRO A 47 19.22 3.89 -0.39
N ASP A 48 19.02 5.19 -0.29
CA ASP A 48 18.75 6.09 -1.40
C ASP A 48 17.43 5.82 -2.17
N CYS A 49 16.54 5.01 -1.62
CA CYS A 49 15.20 4.78 -2.17
C CYS A 49 14.50 6.12 -2.42
N GLY A 50 14.01 6.32 -3.63
CA GLY A 50 13.36 7.57 -4.02
C GLY A 50 12.61 7.44 -5.34
N VAL A 51 11.92 8.50 -5.71
CA VAL A 51 11.15 8.56 -6.96
C VAL A 51 12.04 8.99 -8.12
N ASP A 52 11.76 8.47 -9.31
CA ASP A 52 12.38 8.84 -10.59
C ASP A 52 11.51 9.79 -11.43
N THR A 53 10.38 10.19 -10.87
CA THR A 53 9.42 11.12 -11.47
C THR A 53 9.43 12.43 -10.68
N PRO A 54 9.43 13.60 -11.33
CA PRO A 54 9.39 14.89 -10.63
C PRO A 54 8.20 14.98 -9.66
N ASN A 55 8.44 15.48 -8.45
CA ASN A 55 7.45 15.53 -7.37
C ASN A 55 6.16 16.25 -7.73
N HIS A 56 6.21 17.25 -8.61
CA HIS A 56 5.03 17.96 -9.09
C HIS A 56 4.05 17.07 -9.86
N PHE A 57 4.55 15.96 -10.43
CA PHE A 57 3.75 14.92 -11.10
C PHE A 57 3.49 13.74 -10.17
N TYR A 58 4.41 13.47 -9.23
CA TYR A 58 4.27 12.38 -8.27
C TYR A 58 3.57 12.83 -6.99
N SER A 59 2.44 13.51 -7.13
CA SER A 59 1.60 13.96 -6.05
C SER A 59 0.13 14.01 -6.48
N PHE A 60 -0.77 13.98 -5.51
CA PHE A 60 -2.20 14.13 -5.81
C PHE A 60 -2.51 15.54 -6.29
N SER A 61 -3.26 15.66 -7.41
CA SER A 61 -3.67 16.94 -7.95
C SER A 61 -4.56 17.76 -7.00
N PHE A 62 -5.24 17.07 -6.07
CA PHE A 62 -6.12 17.66 -5.06
C PHE A 62 -5.43 17.89 -3.71
N MET A 63 -4.15 17.46 -3.55
CA MET A 63 -3.34 17.65 -2.34
C MET A 63 -1.88 17.91 -2.70
N ARG A 64 -1.66 19.09 -3.31
CA ARG A 64 -0.32 19.50 -3.74
C ARG A 64 0.57 19.84 -2.54
N ASN A 65 1.81 19.40 -2.58
CA ASN A 65 2.85 19.82 -1.65
C ASN A 65 3.80 20.81 -2.35
N PRO A 66 3.82 22.11 -1.95
CA PRO A 66 4.75 23.07 -2.52
C PRO A 66 6.15 23.02 -1.89
N ASN A 67 6.31 22.29 -0.78
CA ASN A 67 7.49 22.33 0.08
C ASN A 67 8.36 21.06 -0.04
N TRP A 68 8.47 20.49 -1.25
CA TRP A 68 9.39 19.40 -1.48
C TRP A 68 10.84 19.84 -1.31
N SER A 69 11.67 19.03 -0.65
CA SER A 69 13.09 19.33 -0.42
C SER A 69 13.93 19.37 -1.69
N GLY A 70 13.47 18.70 -2.75
CA GLY A 70 14.14 18.61 -4.03
C GLY A 70 13.18 18.33 -5.19
N TYR A 71 13.72 18.20 -6.38
CA TYR A 71 12.95 17.92 -7.59
C TYR A 71 12.46 16.45 -7.62
N TYR A 72 13.26 15.54 -7.05
CA TYR A 72 12.96 14.12 -6.85
C TYR A 72 13.08 13.80 -5.36
N SER A 73 12.00 13.38 -4.74
CA SER A 73 11.99 13.09 -3.31
C SER A 73 12.50 11.69 -2.99
N LYS A 74 13.09 11.58 -1.82
CA LYS A 74 13.44 10.31 -1.23
C LYS A 74 12.25 9.69 -0.49
N ARG A 75 12.40 8.42 -0.19
CA ARG A 75 11.38 7.56 0.43
C ARG A 75 10.70 8.22 1.63
N ASP A 76 11.45 8.78 2.56
CA ASP A 76 10.90 9.29 3.81
C ASP A 76 9.96 10.48 3.59
N GLU A 77 10.33 11.41 2.71
CA GLU A 77 9.51 12.55 2.36
C GLU A 77 8.23 12.15 1.62
N LEU A 78 8.30 11.14 0.76
CA LEU A 78 7.14 10.59 0.08
C LEU A 78 6.20 9.87 1.06
N TYR A 79 6.77 9.10 1.97
CA TYR A 79 6.01 8.42 3.02
C TYR A 79 5.27 9.42 3.90
N GLU A 80 5.96 10.45 4.40
CA GLU A 80 5.35 11.54 5.16
C GLU A 80 4.24 12.27 4.39
N TYR A 81 4.43 12.46 3.09
CA TYR A 81 3.40 13.06 2.24
C TYR A 81 2.12 12.22 2.23
N PHE A 82 2.20 10.88 2.08
CA PHE A 82 1.02 10.01 2.07
C PHE A 82 0.38 9.91 3.46
N GLU A 83 1.16 9.89 4.52
CA GLU A 83 0.67 9.97 5.91
C GLU A 83 -0.15 11.26 6.11
N LYS A 84 0.41 12.41 5.75
CA LYS A 84 -0.26 13.72 5.81
C LYS A 84 -1.54 13.75 4.97
N CYS A 85 -1.51 13.17 3.77
CA CYS A 85 -2.70 13.08 2.92
C CYS A 85 -3.80 12.28 3.61
N THR A 86 -3.45 11.16 4.22
CA THR A 86 -4.40 10.29 4.93
C THR A 86 -5.08 11.03 6.08
N ASP A 87 -4.30 11.81 6.86
CA ASP A 87 -4.81 12.62 7.98
C ASP A 87 -5.69 13.76 7.50
N GLN A 88 -5.21 14.56 6.54
CA GLN A 88 -5.94 15.72 6.04
C GLN A 88 -7.23 15.34 5.30
N LEU A 89 -7.27 14.17 4.70
CA LEU A 89 -8.49 13.59 4.11
C LEU A 89 -9.42 13.01 5.18
N ASP A 90 -8.95 12.89 6.43
CA ASP A 90 -9.71 12.31 7.54
C ASP A 90 -10.32 10.94 7.14
N ILE A 91 -9.45 10.03 6.67
CA ILE A 91 -9.84 8.68 6.22
C ILE A 91 -9.25 7.56 7.07
N ARG A 92 -8.51 7.87 8.14
CA ARG A 92 -7.86 6.86 8.98
C ARG A 92 -8.84 5.86 9.58
N ASP A 93 -9.98 6.31 10.04
CA ASP A 93 -11.02 5.45 10.63
C ASP A 93 -11.63 4.46 9.63
N ASN A 94 -11.44 4.71 8.32
CA ASN A 94 -11.87 3.81 7.27
C ASN A 94 -10.81 2.74 6.91
N ILE A 95 -9.61 2.80 7.52
CA ILE A 95 -8.50 1.90 7.21
C ILE A 95 -8.38 0.83 8.28
N LYS A 96 -8.46 -0.43 7.89
CA LYS A 96 -8.07 -1.57 8.71
C LYS A 96 -6.64 -1.94 8.35
N LEU A 97 -5.69 -1.58 9.22
CA LEU A 97 -4.30 -1.98 9.13
C LEU A 97 -4.13 -3.45 9.57
N ARG A 98 -3.03 -4.08 9.17
CA ARG A 98 -2.72 -5.49 9.44
C ARG A 98 -3.83 -6.43 8.99
N ALA A 99 -4.54 -6.04 7.93
CA ALA A 99 -5.68 -6.74 7.33
C ALA A 99 -5.31 -7.23 5.93
N GLU A 100 -4.74 -8.44 5.85
CA GLU A 100 -4.30 -9.01 4.58
C GLU A 100 -5.44 -9.76 3.90
N VAL A 101 -5.86 -9.29 2.72
CA VAL A 101 -6.88 -9.95 1.90
C VAL A 101 -6.33 -11.27 1.37
N LYS A 102 -7.07 -12.35 1.60
CA LYS A 102 -6.73 -13.72 1.19
C LYS A 102 -7.56 -14.22 0.02
N GLY A 103 -8.77 -13.71 -0.11
CA GLY A 103 -9.68 -14.11 -1.18
C GLY A 103 -10.80 -13.11 -1.41
N MET A 104 -11.35 -13.13 -2.61
CA MET A 104 -12.51 -12.32 -2.99
C MET A 104 -13.42 -13.16 -3.88
N THR A 105 -14.69 -13.28 -3.51
CA THR A 105 -15.69 -14.07 -4.26
C THR A 105 -16.89 -13.23 -4.61
N PHE A 106 -17.25 -13.18 -5.89
CA PHE A 106 -18.44 -12.48 -6.34
C PHE A 106 -19.66 -13.39 -6.32
N ASN A 107 -20.72 -12.96 -5.67
CA ASN A 107 -22.01 -13.64 -5.65
C ASN A 107 -22.94 -13.02 -6.72
N ALA A 108 -23.08 -13.71 -7.84
CA ALA A 108 -23.90 -13.23 -8.97
C ALA A 108 -25.39 -13.10 -8.64
N LYS A 109 -25.93 -13.89 -7.68
CA LYS A 109 -27.33 -13.80 -7.26
C LYS A 109 -27.60 -12.56 -6.41
N ARG A 110 -26.67 -12.23 -5.50
CA ARG A 110 -26.79 -11.09 -4.59
C ARG A 110 -26.18 -9.81 -5.17
N GLN A 111 -25.43 -9.91 -6.27
CA GLN A 111 -24.69 -8.80 -6.89
C GLN A 111 -23.74 -8.13 -5.88
N ASN A 112 -23.05 -8.91 -5.05
CA ASN A 112 -22.11 -8.43 -4.06
C ASN A 112 -20.84 -9.29 -3.99
N TRP A 113 -19.80 -8.74 -3.37
CA TRP A 113 -18.55 -9.41 -3.10
C TRP A 113 -18.47 -9.84 -1.64
N THR A 114 -17.88 -10.98 -1.41
CA THR A 114 -17.39 -11.43 -0.12
C THR A 114 -15.87 -11.34 -0.15
N VAL A 115 -15.29 -10.55 0.75
CA VAL A 115 -13.84 -10.36 0.86
C VAL A 115 -13.34 -10.98 2.16
N ASP A 116 -12.52 -12.03 2.03
CA ASP A 116 -11.91 -12.73 3.14
C ASP A 116 -10.54 -12.15 3.43
N PHE A 117 -10.25 -11.82 4.68
CA PHE A 117 -8.96 -11.28 5.10
C PHE A 117 -8.54 -11.83 6.47
N SER A 118 -7.24 -11.81 6.71
CA SER A 118 -6.67 -12.17 8.02
C SER A 118 -6.15 -10.93 8.72
N LEU A 119 -6.47 -10.82 10.00
CA LEU A 119 -5.86 -9.89 10.92
C LEU A 119 -4.60 -10.48 11.56
N GLU A 120 -3.88 -9.65 12.32
CA GLU A 120 -2.77 -10.10 13.16
C GLU A 120 -3.18 -11.30 14.03
N ALA A 121 -2.24 -12.18 14.36
CA ALA A 121 -2.48 -13.45 15.05
C ALA A 121 -3.32 -14.48 14.28
N GLY A 122 -3.51 -14.28 12.96
CA GLY A 122 -4.21 -15.25 12.11
C GLY A 122 -5.74 -15.25 12.25
N LYS A 123 -6.32 -14.28 12.95
CA LYS A 123 -7.78 -14.12 13.03
C LYS A 123 -8.33 -13.86 11.63
N LYS A 124 -9.24 -14.73 11.19
CA LYS A 124 -9.92 -14.59 9.89
C LYS A 124 -11.20 -13.78 10.07
N GLU A 125 -11.41 -12.85 9.16
CA GLU A 125 -12.61 -12.03 9.08
C GLU A 125 -13.10 -11.96 7.64
N THR A 126 -14.37 -11.60 7.48
CA THR A 126 -15.03 -11.44 6.18
C THR A 126 -15.80 -10.13 6.17
N ILE A 127 -15.79 -9.44 5.04
CA ILE A 127 -16.57 -8.23 4.81
C ILE A 127 -17.33 -8.34 3.48
N GLU A 128 -18.59 -7.92 3.46
CA GLU A 128 -19.39 -7.84 2.24
C GLU A 128 -19.29 -6.43 1.63
N ALA A 129 -19.23 -6.36 0.31
CA ALA A 129 -19.16 -5.12 -0.45
C ALA A 129 -19.91 -5.21 -1.76
N ASN A 130 -20.44 -4.06 -2.21
CA ASN A 130 -21.04 -3.97 -3.55
C ASN A 130 -19.95 -3.88 -4.63
N ILE A 131 -18.85 -3.22 -4.31
CA ILE A 131 -17.72 -3.00 -5.21
C ILE A 131 -16.41 -3.31 -4.46
N VAL A 132 -15.48 -3.94 -5.16
CA VAL A 132 -14.11 -4.11 -4.68
C VAL A 132 -13.16 -3.41 -5.64
N VAL A 133 -12.28 -2.57 -5.10
CA VAL A 133 -11.22 -1.90 -5.83
C VAL A 133 -9.88 -2.50 -5.46
N SER A 134 -9.20 -3.11 -6.43
CA SER A 134 -7.83 -3.61 -6.25
C SER A 134 -6.83 -2.46 -6.40
N ALA A 135 -6.22 -2.05 -5.30
CA ALA A 135 -5.19 -1.01 -5.24
C ALA A 135 -3.86 -1.55 -4.70
N VAL A 136 -3.57 -2.82 -5.00
CA VAL A 136 -2.45 -3.60 -4.45
C VAL A 136 -1.07 -3.19 -4.95
N GLY A 137 -1.00 -2.36 -5.98
CA GLY A 137 0.26 -1.95 -6.61
C GLY A 137 0.91 -3.05 -7.46
N GLN A 138 1.72 -2.65 -8.42
CA GLN A 138 2.39 -3.56 -9.34
C GLN A 138 3.71 -4.13 -8.81
N LEU A 139 4.34 -3.47 -7.83
CA LEU A 139 5.65 -3.83 -7.25
C LEU A 139 5.53 -4.43 -5.85
N ASN A 140 4.36 -4.90 -5.47
CA ASN A 140 4.05 -5.34 -4.11
C ASN A 140 4.75 -6.66 -3.72
N ARG A 141 4.93 -7.58 -4.68
CA ARG A 141 5.55 -8.89 -4.41
C ARG A 141 6.89 -8.98 -5.11
N PRO A 142 8.01 -9.05 -4.36
CA PRO A 142 9.32 -9.23 -4.94
C PRO A 142 9.43 -10.60 -5.61
N VAL A 143 10.08 -10.64 -6.76
CA VAL A 143 10.48 -11.88 -7.44
C VAL A 143 11.96 -12.10 -7.16
N VAL A 144 12.28 -13.17 -6.46
CA VAL A 144 13.67 -13.57 -6.22
C VAL A 144 14.07 -14.52 -7.34
N PRO A 145 14.95 -14.11 -8.26
CA PRO A 145 15.43 -14.98 -9.33
C PRO A 145 16.31 -16.09 -8.75
N LYS A 146 16.38 -17.21 -9.45
CA LYS A 146 17.32 -18.27 -9.15
C LYS A 146 18.56 -18.07 -10.01
N PHE A 147 19.72 -18.10 -9.38
CA PHE A 147 21.02 -18.03 -10.05
C PHE A 147 21.78 -19.33 -9.84
N ASP A 148 22.47 -19.81 -10.87
CA ASP A 148 23.38 -20.94 -10.75
C ASP A 148 24.50 -20.60 -9.76
N GLY A 149 24.75 -21.47 -8.79
CA GLY A 149 25.73 -21.26 -7.73
C GLY A 149 25.24 -20.45 -6.54
N GLN A 150 23.97 -20.05 -6.50
CA GLN A 150 23.40 -19.34 -5.36
C GLN A 150 23.51 -20.16 -4.05
N GLU A 151 23.42 -21.46 -4.15
CA GLU A 151 23.48 -22.41 -3.03
C GLU A 151 24.87 -22.56 -2.40
N ILE A 152 25.91 -22.16 -3.12
CA ILE A 152 27.30 -22.19 -2.64
C ILE A 152 27.84 -20.81 -2.26
N TYR A 153 27.04 -19.76 -2.46
CA TYR A 153 27.40 -18.40 -2.03
C TYR A 153 27.28 -18.28 -0.51
N ASN A 154 28.38 -17.99 0.16
CA ASN A 154 28.46 -17.90 1.62
C ASN A 154 28.26 -16.46 2.17
N GLY A 155 28.07 -15.48 1.30
CA GLY A 155 27.82 -14.08 1.71
C GLY A 155 26.35 -13.82 2.01
N GLU A 156 26.07 -12.63 2.53
CA GLU A 156 24.69 -12.18 2.76
C GLU A 156 23.97 -11.93 1.43
N SER A 157 22.75 -12.42 1.33
CA SER A 157 21.92 -12.30 0.13
C SER A 157 20.48 -11.98 0.52
N PHE A 158 19.95 -10.89 -0.01
CA PHE A 158 18.57 -10.46 0.24
C PHE A 158 18.05 -9.58 -0.91
N HIS A 159 16.74 -9.53 -1.04
CA HIS A 159 16.09 -8.69 -2.05
C HIS A 159 15.99 -7.24 -1.56
N SER A 160 16.16 -6.24 -2.42
CA SER A 160 16.08 -4.81 -2.06
C SER A 160 14.74 -4.43 -1.40
N ALA A 161 13.61 -5.03 -1.82
CA ALA A 161 12.32 -4.83 -1.18
C ALA A 161 12.19 -5.49 0.22
N ARG A 162 13.22 -6.18 0.69
CA ARG A 162 13.34 -6.79 2.04
C ARG A 162 14.72 -6.46 2.60
N TRP A 163 15.02 -5.16 2.58
CA TRP A 163 16.33 -4.65 2.99
C TRP A 163 16.64 -5.02 4.43
N ARG A 164 17.85 -5.54 4.63
CA ARG A 164 18.35 -5.90 5.95
C ARG A 164 19.27 -4.80 6.47
N HIS A 165 18.74 -3.96 7.36
CA HIS A 165 19.49 -2.85 7.98
C HIS A 165 20.52 -3.31 9.00
N ASP A 166 20.46 -4.58 9.41
CA ASP A 166 21.40 -5.24 10.33
C ASP A 166 22.69 -5.73 9.64
N VAL A 167 22.72 -5.72 8.30
CA VAL A 167 23.88 -6.17 7.52
C VAL A 167 24.73 -4.96 7.13
N ASP A 168 26.03 -4.97 7.50
CA ASP A 168 27.00 -4.00 7.01
C ASP A 168 27.46 -4.39 5.61
N ILE A 169 27.15 -3.57 4.63
CA ILE A 169 27.51 -3.75 3.22
C ILE A 169 28.66 -2.84 2.76
N LYS A 170 29.33 -2.17 3.70
CA LYS A 170 30.41 -1.18 3.39
C LYS A 170 31.79 -1.81 3.17
N ASN A 171 31.92 -3.12 3.36
CA ASN A 171 33.19 -3.85 3.19
C ASN A 171 33.19 -4.71 1.93
#